data_13ce267f956c1bed78264751ef322922
#
_entry.id   13ce267f956c1bed78264751ef322922
#
_cell.length_a   1.000
_cell.length_b   1.000
_cell.length_c   1.000
_cell.angle_alpha   90.00
_cell.angle_beta   90.00
_cell.angle_gamma   90.00
#
_symmetry.space_group_name_H-M   'P 1'
#
loop_
_entity.id
_entity.type
_entity.pdbx_description
1 polymer ?
#
loop_
_entity_poly.entity_id
_entity_poly.type
_entity_poly.pdbx_seq_one_letter_code
_entity_poly.pdbx_strand_id
1 'polypeptide(L)'
;MNISQLEYFVTTVQCGSFSMAAKKLFVTPQAISKAVGDLERELHVDLCEKTGRAVEPTEFGRLFCIRASEVLCCLTDLESLAKDYAAGKSKEGRAAVSVACSPCRGNVLHAQDFSAFNASYPQIKLSLSFNAGSTGLSAVEEGLIDGAVILGRATKPNITCIKLHSVQPFL
;
A
#
# COMPACT_ATOMS: atom_id res chain seq x y z
N MET A 1 13.75 12.74 7.38
CA MET A 1 12.48 12.02 7.19
C MET A 1 12.52 10.69 7.93
N ASN A 2 11.48 10.37 8.71
CA ASN A 2 11.37 9.11 9.44
C ASN A 2 9.93 8.54 9.35
N ILE A 3 9.76 7.28 9.77
CA ILE A 3 8.50 6.53 9.65
C ILE A 3 7.37 7.21 10.40
N SER A 4 7.60 7.71 11.62
CA SER A 4 6.56 8.39 12.40
C SER A 4 6.09 9.67 11.73
N GLN A 5 6.96 10.41 11.06
CA GLN A 5 6.57 11.60 10.29
C GLN A 5 5.67 11.23 9.10
N LEU A 6 5.97 10.13 8.39
CA LEU A 6 5.13 9.63 7.31
C LEU A 6 3.76 9.19 7.83
N GLU A 7 3.73 8.44 8.93
CA GLU A 7 2.49 7.97 9.55
C GLU A 7 1.62 9.14 10.01
N TYR A 8 2.21 10.14 10.67
CA TYR A 8 1.50 11.33 11.14
C TYR A 8 0.93 12.13 9.97
N PHE A 9 1.70 12.32 8.91
CA PHE A 9 1.24 13.00 7.70
C PHE A 9 0.08 12.25 7.03
N VAL A 10 0.25 10.96 6.72
CA VAL A 10 -0.77 10.13 6.06
C VAL A 10 -2.06 10.10 6.89
N THR A 11 -1.94 9.90 8.21
CA THR A 11 -3.11 9.89 9.10
C THR A 11 -3.78 11.26 9.17
N THR A 12 -3.01 12.35 9.13
CA THR A 12 -3.56 13.72 9.09
C THR A 12 -4.38 13.96 7.82
N VAL A 13 -3.86 13.56 6.66
CA VAL A 13 -4.58 13.65 5.39
C VAL A 13 -5.87 12.83 5.41
N GLN A 14 -5.81 11.59 5.92
CA GLN A 14 -6.99 10.72 6.05
C GLN A 14 -8.08 11.30 6.98
N CYS A 15 -7.67 11.95 8.06
CA CYS A 15 -8.58 12.51 9.05
C CYS A 15 -9.03 13.95 8.72
N GLY A 16 -8.35 14.65 7.81
CA GLY A 16 -8.59 16.05 7.50
C GLY A 16 -8.31 17.02 8.67
N SER A 17 -7.64 16.56 9.74
CA SER A 17 -7.44 17.33 10.96
C SER A 17 -6.32 16.77 11.82
N PHE A 18 -5.42 17.63 12.29
CA PHE A 18 -4.39 17.26 13.26
C PHE A 18 -4.97 16.73 14.58
N SER A 19 -6.08 17.29 15.04
CA SER A 19 -6.72 16.85 16.29
C SER A 19 -7.33 15.47 16.18
N MET A 20 -7.93 15.13 15.04
CA MET A 20 -8.49 13.80 14.80
C MET A 20 -7.39 12.76 14.60
N ALA A 21 -6.34 13.10 13.86
CA ALA A 21 -5.18 12.24 13.69
C ALA A 21 -4.50 11.95 15.04
N ALA A 22 -4.35 12.97 15.88
CA ALA A 22 -3.78 12.85 17.22
C ALA A 22 -4.57 11.89 18.11
N LYS A 23 -5.89 11.95 18.09
CA LYS A 23 -6.74 10.98 18.80
C LYS A 23 -6.55 9.57 18.29
N LYS A 24 -6.46 9.39 16.96
CA LYS A 24 -6.28 8.08 16.33
C LYS A 24 -4.92 7.45 16.68
N LEU A 25 -3.87 8.27 16.79
CA LEU A 25 -2.49 7.84 17.04
C LEU A 25 -2.07 7.93 18.51
N PHE A 26 -2.99 8.32 19.43
CA PHE A 26 -2.73 8.45 20.86
C PHE A 26 -1.56 9.40 21.20
N VAL A 27 -1.46 10.51 20.45
CA VAL A 27 -0.45 11.56 20.64
C VAL A 27 -1.11 12.93 20.77
N THR A 28 -0.32 13.99 20.99
CA THR A 28 -0.84 15.35 21.03
C THR A 28 -0.94 15.96 19.62
N PRO A 29 -1.93 16.85 19.36
CA PRO A 29 -2.02 17.56 18.09
C PRO A 29 -0.76 18.38 17.76
N GLN A 30 -0.11 18.93 18.80
CA GLN A 30 1.14 19.67 18.66
C GLN A 30 2.30 18.78 18.17
N ALA A 31 2.36 17.53 18.65
CA ALA A 31 3.38 16.58 18.22
C ALA A 31 3.24 16.28 16.72
N ILE A 32 1.99 16.01 16.26
CA ILE A 32 1.72 15.75 14.83
C ILE A 32 2.03 16.99 13.98
N SER A 33 1.51 18.16 14.37
CA SER A 33 1.73 19.40 13.61
C SER A 33 3.23 19.74 13.51
N LYS A 34 3.98 19.53 14.60
CA LYS A 34 5.44 19.72 14.59
C LYS A 34 6.11 18.71 13.64
N ALA A 35 5.78 17.43 13.75
CA ALA A 35 6.41 16.38 12.94
C ALA A 35 6.15 16.56 11.43
N VAL A 36 4.93 16.97 11.06
CA VAL A 36 4.58 17.30 9.67
C VAL A 36 5.32 18.54 9.21
N GLY A 37 5.38 19.60 10.01
CA GLY A 37 6.15 20.81 9.67
C GLY A 37 7.67 20.56 9.60
N ASP A 38 8.21 19.64 10.41
CA ASP A 38 9.60 19.22 10.31
C ASP A 38 9.87 18.46 9.00
N LEU A 39 8.92 17.62 8.57
CA LEU A 39 8.96 16.90 7.31
C LEU A 39 8.92 17.87 6.11
N GLU A 40 8.00 18.84 6.11
CA GLU A 40 7.88 19.87 5.07
C GLU A 40 9.17 20.69 4.93
N ARG A 41 9.78 21.08 6.07
CA ARG A 41 11.05 21.81 6.08
C ARG A 41 12.20 20.96 5.52
N GLU A 42 12.25 19.69 5.83
CA GLU A 42 13.28 18.78 5.30
C GLU A 42 13.13 18.55 3.79
N LEU A 43 11.88 18.47 3.31
CA LEU A 43 11.58 18.29 1.89
C LEU A 43 11.63 19.61 1.09
N HIS A 44 11.68 20.76 1.76
CA HIS A 44 11.57 22.10 1.17
C HIS A 44 10.29 22.29 0.34
N VAL A 45 9.20 21.63 0.73
CA VAL A 45 7.89 21.66 0.05
C VAL A 45 6.77 21.52 1.07
N ASP A 46 5.71 22.30 0.90
CA ASP A 46 4.50 22.20 1.71
C ASP A 46 3.68 20.97 1.27
N LEU A 47 3.34 20.12 2.24
CA LEU A 47 2.51 18.94 2.03
C LEU A 47 1.05 19.18 2.39
N CYS A 48 0.79 20.12 3.31
CA CYS A 48 -0.54 20.45 3.81
C CYS A 48 -0.84 21.94 3.73
N GLU A 49 -2.10 22.24 3.43
CA GLU A 49 -2.67 23.58 3.55
C GLU A 49 -3.72 23.60 4.67
N LYS A 50 -3.76 24.73 5.43
CA LYS A 50 -4.77 24.94 6.47
C LYS A 50 -5.92 25.77 5.90
N THR A 51 -7.08 25.14 5.78
CA THR A 51 -8.32 25.82 5.38
C THR A 51 -9.22 25.96 6.61
N GLY A 52 -9.02 27.04 7.38
CA GLY A 52 -9.71 27.23 8.64
C GLY A 52 -9.31 26.17 9.69
N ARG A 53 -10.25 25.27 10.04
CA ARG A 53 -10.00 24.16 10.99
C ARG A 53 -9.64 22.85 10.29
N ALA A 54 -9.80 22.78 8.98
CA ALA A 54 -9.46 21.60 8.18
C ALA A 54 -8.00 21.65 7.72
N VAL A 55 -7.44 20.48 7.48
CA VAL A 55 -6.11 20.28 6.90
C VAL A 55 -6.31 19.51 5.62
N GLU A 56 -5.93 20.11 4.50
CA GLU A 56 -6.01 19.50 3.18
C GLU A 56 -4.61 19.27 2.61
N PRO A 57 -4.37 18.19 1.89
CA PRO A 57 -3.08 18.00 1.24
C PRO A 57 -2.97 18.93 0.02
N THR A 58 -1.78 19.52 -0.19
CA THR A 58 -1.41 20.21 -1.43
C THR A 58 -1.45 19.24 -2.62
N GLU A 59 -1.29 19.72 -3.84
CA GLU A 59 -1.19 18.85 -5.02
C GLU A 59 -0.03 17.86 -4.87
N PHE A 60 1.14 18.33 -4.46
CA PHE A 60 2.28 17.48 -4.16
C PHE A 60 2.02 16.59 -2.93
N GLY A 61 1.37 17.13 -1.91
CA GLY A 61 0.98 16.37 -0.71
C GLY A 61 0.10 15.15 -1.01
N ARG A 62 -0.81 15.26 -1.99
CA ARG A 62 -1.61 14.11 -2.46
C ARG A 62 -0.75 13.01 -3.07
N LEU A 63 0.17 13.38 -3.96
CA LEU A 63 1.11 12.42 -4.57
C LEU A 63 2.03 11.80 -3.52
N PHE A 64 2.56 12.62 -2.62
CA PHE A 64 3.43 12.18 -1.54
C PHE A 64 2.69 11.25 -0.57
N CYS A 65 1.42 11.53 -0.25
CA CYS A 65 0.59 10.68 0.62
C CYS A 65 0.41 9.27 0.05
N ILE A 66 0.20 9.14 -1.26
CA ILE A 66 0.10 7.83 -1.93
C ILE A 66 1.40 7.06 -1.73
N ARG A 67 2.55 7.67 -2.02
CA ARG A 67 3.87 7.02 -1.90
C ARG A 67 4.24 6.71 -0.45
N ALA A 68 3.95 7.62 0.46
CA ALA A 68 4.16 7.40 1.90
C ALA A 68 3.31 6.22 2.41
N SER A 69 2.08 6.09 1.95
CA SER A 69 1.21 4.96 2.30
C SER A 69 1.76 3.61 1.80
N GLU A 70 2.36 3.58 0.61
CA GLU A 70 3.03 2.39 0.07
C GLU A 70 4.21 1.98 0.97
N VAL A 71 5.03 2.94 1.41
CA VAL A 71 6.16 2.68 2.32
C VAL A 71 5.68 2.13 3.67
N LEU A 72 4.62 2.71 4.24
CA LEU A 72 4.04 2.24 5.50
C LEU A 72 3.45 0.83 5.38
N CYS A 73 2.85 0.51 4.23
CA CYS A 73 2.37 -0.84 3.94
C CYS A 73 3.52 -1.84 3.90
N CYS A 74 4.61 -1.53 3.18
CA CYS A 74 5.81 -2.38 3.14
C CYS A 74 6.42 -2.60 4.53
N LEU A 75 6.39 -1.59 5.40
CA LEU A 75 6.86 -1.73 6.78
C LEU A 75 5.98 -2.71 7.57
N THR A 76 4.67 -2.61 7.44
CA THR A 76 3.71 -3.53 8.09
C THR A 76 3.93 -4.97 7.61
N ASP A 77 4.22 -5.16 6.33
CA ASP A 77 4.52 -6.48 5.76
C ASP A 77 5.80 -7.06 6.35
N LEU A 78 6.85 -6.24 6.52
CA LEU A 78 8.11 -6.66 7.17
C LEU A 78 7.89 -7.06 8.64
N GLU A 79 7.09 -6.28 9.38
CA GLU A 79 6.74 -6.61 10.77
C GLU A 79 5.94 -7.91 10.86
N SER A 80 5.01 -8.13 9.93
CA SER A 80 4.23 -9.36 9.86
C SER A 80 5.12 -10.56 9.58
N LEU A 81 6.06 -10.42 8.63
CA LEU A 81 7.04 -11.46 8.31
C LEU A 81 7.87 -11.84 9.53
N ALA A 82 8.36 -10.84 10.27
CA ALA A 82 9.15 -11.08 11.48
C ALA A 82 8.32 -11.79 12.58
N LYS A 83 7.06 -11.39 12.77
CA LYS A 83 6.14 -12.01 13.73
C LYS A 83 5.83 -13.46 13.35
N ASP A 84 5.59 -13.73 12.07
CA ASP A 84 5.32 -15.09 11.59
C ASP A 84 6.55 -16.01 11.75
N TYR A 85 7.75 -15.49 11.50
CA TYR A 85 9.00 -16.19 11.72
C TYR A 85 9.25 -16.48 13.21
N ALA A 86 9.09 -15.47 14.07
CA ALA A 86 9.26 -15.62 15.52
C ALA A 86 8.24 -16.57 16.17
N ALA A 87 7.03 -16.66 15.58
CA ALA A 87 6.00 -17.59 16.04
C ALA A 87 6.23 -19.04 15.60
N GLY A 88 7.37 -19.34 14.95
CA GLY A 88 7.67 -20.67 14.42
C GLY A 88 6.68 -21.12 13.34
N LYS A 89 5.94 -20.18 12.77
CA LYS A 89 5.07 -20.41 11.62
C LYS A 89 5.93 -20.49 10.36
N SER A 90 6.96 -21.35 10.40
CA SER A 90 7.62 -21.80 9.19
C SER A 90 6.56 -22.42 8.29
N LYS A 91 6.74 -22.29 6.99
CA LYS A 91 5.84 -22.61 5.86
C LYS A 91 5.12 -23.98 5.88
N GLU A 92 5.14 -24.70 6.99
CA GLU A 92 4.49 -26.00 7.14
C GLU A 92 3.01 -25.82 7.47
N GLY A 93 2.20 -25.89 6.44
CA GLY A 93 0.75 -26.11 6.54
C GLY A 93 -0.17 -25.01 5.99
N ARG A 94 0.31 -23.81 5.67
CA ARG A 94 -0.48 -22.82 4.92
C ARG A 94 0.29 -22.39 3.69
N ALA A 95 -0.22 -22.73 2.52
CA ALA A 95 0.27 -22.15 1.29
C ALA A 95 0.05 -20.64 1.35
N ALA A 96 1.12 -19.84 1.34
CA ALA A 96 1.03 -18.40 1.20
C ALA A 96 1.20 -18.07 -0.27
N VAL A 97 0.27 -17.31 -0.83
CA VAL A 97 0.34 -16.83 -2.22
C VAL A 97 0.44 -15.30 -2.17
N SER A 98 1.50 -14.78 -2.76
CA SER A 98 1.78 -13.35 -2.84
C SER A 98 1.54 -12.84 -4.26
N VAL A 99 0.66 -11.84 -4.39
CA VAL A 99 0.28 -11.28 -5.69
C VAL A 99 0.45 -9.77 -5.67
N ALA A 100 1.20 -9.24 -6.64
CA ALA A 100 1.25 -7.81 -6.88
C ALA A 100 0.12 -7.39 -7.82
N CYS A 101 -0.59 -6.33 -7.47
CA CYS A 101 -1.61 -5.74 -8.33
C CYS A 101 -1.11 -4.40 -8.85
N SER A 102 -1.11 -4.21 -10.17
CA SER A 102 -0.93 -2.88 -10.75
C SER A 102 -2.14 -2.02 -10.42
N PRO A 103 -1.98 -0.75 -10.05
CA PRO A 103 -3.08 0.18 -9.82
C PRO A 103 -3.77 0.50 -11.16
N CYS A 104 -4.58 -0.42 -11.65
CA CYS A 104 -5.45 -0.19 -12.80
C CYS A 104 -6.66 0.60 -12.34
N ARG A 105 -7.01 1.68 -13.04
CA ARG A 105 -8.24 2.46 -12.82
C ARG A 105 -9.53 1.71 -13.24
N GLY A 106 -9.51 0.40 -13.21
CA GLY A 106 -10.68 -0.45 -13.41
C GLY A 106 -10.65 -1.54 -12.36
N ASN A 107 -11.76 -1.72 -11.65
CA ASN A 107 -11.92 -2.78 -10.65
C ASN A 107 -11.85 -4.15 -11.32
N VAL A 108 -10.63 -4.64 -11.58
CA VAL A 108 -10.42 -5.99 -12.14
C VAL A 108 -10.63 -7.06 -11.06
N LEU A 109 -10.39 -6.69 -9.79
CA LEU A 109 -10.59 -7.55 -8.63
C LEU A 109 -11.45 -6.80 -7.61
N HIS A 110 -12.57 -7.38 -7.21
CA HIS A 110 -13.48 -6.80 -6.24
C HIS A 110 -13.28 -7.41 -4.85
N ALA A 111 -13.61 -6.68 -3.80
CA ALA A 111 -13.50 -7.17 -2.40
C ALA A 111 -14.27 -8.48 -2.19
N GLN A 112 -15.39 -8.68 -2.89
CA GLN A 112 -16.18 -9.92 -2.88
C GLN A 112 -15.43 -11.13 -3.44
N ASP A 113 -14.52 -10.93 -4.43
CA ASP A 113 -13.72 -12.02 -5.01
C ASP A 113 -12.74 -12.56 -3.97
N PHE A 114 -12.15 -11.67 -3.17
CA PHE A 114 -11.27 -12.06 -2.07
C PHE A 114 -12.03 -12.76 -0.94
N SER A 115 -13.23 -12.30 -0.63
CA SER A 115 -14.10 -12.96 0.38
C SER A 115 -14.48 -14.35 -0.08
N ALA A 116 -14.84 -14.52 -1.34
CA ALA A 116 -15.17 -15.82 -1.93
C ALA A 116 -13.94 -16.76 -1.97
N PHE A 117 -12.76 -16.23 -2.33
CA PHE A 117 -11.51 -16.98 -2.30
C PHE A 117 -11.17 -17.47 -0.88
N ASN A 118 -11.22 -16.59 0.12
CA ASN A 118 -10.92 -16.94 1.51
C ASN A 118 -11.93 -17.97 2.07
N ALA A 119 -13.20 -17.90 1.66
CA ALA A 119 -14.21 -18.87 2.05
C ALA A 119 -13.96 -20.25 1.41
N SER A 120 -13.50 -20.27 0.15
CA SER A 120 -13.25 -21.51 -0.60
C SER A 120 -11.91 -22.16 -0.25
N TYR A 121 -10.91 -21.36 0.13
CA TYR A 121 -9.53 -21.79 0.40
C TYR A 121 -8.99 -21.24 1.71
N PRO A 122 -9.59 -21.57 2.87
CA PRO A 122 -9.18 -21.02 4.16
C PRO A 122 -7.75 -21.40 4.58
N GLN A 123 -7.19 -22.43 3.96
CA GLN A 123 -5.81 -22.88 4.17
C GLN A 123 -4.77 -22.06 3.40
N ILE A 124 -5.20 -21.20 2.45
CA ILE A 124 -4.30 -20.36 1.66
C ILE A 124 -4.32 -18.93 2.21
N LYS A 125 -3.16 -18.42 2.62
CA LYS A 125 -3.01 -17.01 2.97
C LYS A 125 -2.69 -16.22 1.69
N LEU A 126 -3.63 -15.43 1.22
CA LEU A 126 -3.41 -14.53 0.08
C LEU A 126 -2.90 -13.18 0.58
N SER A 127 -1.71 -12.79 0.12
CA SER A 127 -1.11 -11.47 0.36
C SER A 127 -1.16 -10.65 -0.92
N LEU A 128 -1.74 -9.46 -0.85
CA LEU A 128 -1.85 -8.55 -1.98
C LEU A 128 -0.97 -7.33 -1.74
N SER A 129 -0.15 -7.00 -2.71
CA SER A 129 0.62 -5.76 -2.73
C SER A 129 0.24 -4.92 -3.94
N PHE A 130 0.15 -3.61 -3.76
CA PHE A 130 -0.15 -2.67 -4.84
C PHE A 130 1.13 -1.98 -5.27
N ASN A 131 1.84 -2.58 -6.24
CA ASN A 131 3.07 -2.04 -6.79
C ASN A 131 2.86 -1.58 -8.24
N ALA A 132 3.50 -0.47 -8.60
CA ALA A 132 3.39 0.10 -9.94
C ALA A 132 4.06 -0.81 -11.00
N GLY A 133 3.26 -1.33 -11.89
CA GLY A 133 3.54 -1.89 -13.21
C GLY A 133 4.77 -2.81 -13.39
N SER A 134 5.91 -2.24 -13.73
CA SER A 134 7.12 -3.00 -14.12
C SER A 134 7.76 -3.78 -12.96
N THR A 135 7.62 -3.30 -11.75
CA THR A 135 8.22 -3.88 -10.54
C THR A 135 7.57 -5.22 -10.18
N GLY A 136 6.26 -5.36 -10.37
CA GLY A 136 5.54 -6.60 -10.06
C GLY A 136 5.97 -7.75 -10.97
N LEU A 137 6.17 -7.49 -12.26
CA LEU A 137 6.58 -8.52 -13.21
C LEU A 137 8.02 -9.00 -12.97
N SER A 138 8.92 -8.07 -12.65
CA SER A 138 10.30 -8.40 -12.29
C SER A 138 10.37 -9.21 -11.00
N ALA A 139 9.53 -8.88 -10.02
CA ALA A 139 9.47 -9.62 -8.76
C ALA A 139 8.95 -11.06 -8.94
N VAL A 140 8.02 -11.29 -9.90
CA VAL A 140 7.60 -12.66 -10.28
C VAL A 140 8.76 -13.41 -10.95
N GLU A 141 9.48 -12.75 -11.86
CA GLU A 141 10.62 -13.35 -12.59
C GLU A 141 11.75 -13.76 -11.63
N GLU A 142 12.00 -12.94 -10.61
CA GLU A 142 12.98 -13.19 -9.55
C GLU A 142 12.48 -14.18 -8.47
N GLY A 143 11.23 -14.63 -8.55
CA GLY A 143 10.63 -15.55 -7.58
C GLY A 143 10.37 -14.93 -6.20
N LEU A 144 10.33 -13.59 -6.12
CA LEU A 144 10.06 -12.87 -4.87
C LEU A 144 8.56 -12.88 -4.52
N ILE A 145 7.70 -12.99 -5.53
CA ILE A 145 6.25 -13.12 -5.42
C ILE A 145 5.74 -14.19 -6.40
N ASP A 146 4.57 -14.77 -6.11
CA ASP A 146 4.02 -15.89 -6.87
C ASP A 146 3.27 -15.45 -8.13
N GLY A 147 2.76 -14.22 -8.16
CA GLY A 147 2.01 -13.70 -9.28
C GLY A 147 1.89 -12.18 -9.33
N ALA A 148 1.51 -11.67 -10.49
CA ALA A 148 1.19 -10.25 -10.65
C ALA A 148 -0.02 -10.07 -11.57
N VAL A 149 -0.92 -9.16 -11.18
CA VAL A 149 -2.00 -8.69 -12.04
C VAL A 149 -1.55 -7.41 -12.73
N ILE A 150 -1.40 -7.47 -14.03
CA ILE A 150 -0.89 -6.36 -14.85
C ILE A 150 -1.87 -5.98 -15.96
N LEU A 151 -1.79 -4.75 -16.44
CA LEU A 151 -2.47 -4.33 -17.64
C LEU A 151 -1.59 -4.68 -18.85
N GLY A 152 -2.15 -5.41 -19.81
CA GLY A 152 -1.44 -5.85 -21.01
C GLY A 152 -1.01 -7.32 -20.94
N ARG A 153 0.00 -7.68 -21.73
CA ARG A 153 0.51 -9.06 -21.83
C ARG A 153 2.02 -9.07 -21.55
N ALA A 154 2.44 -9.93 -20.64
CA ALA A 154 3.86 -10.20 -20.47
C ALA A 154 4.34 -11.22 -21.53
N THR A 155 5.46 -10.90 -22.17
CA THR A 155 6.12 -11.79 -23.16
C THR A 155 7.45 -12.27 -22.61
N LYS A 156 7.43 -12.86 -21.41
CA LYS A 156 8.61 -13.43 -20.76
C LYS A 156 8.57 -14.96 -20.85
N PRO A 157 9.70 -15.64 -21.17
CA PRO A 157 9.71 -17.09 -21.42
C PRO A 157 9.34 -17.93 -20.19
N ASN A 158 9.59 -17.42 -18.97
CA ASN A 158 9.38 -18.15 -17.72
C ASN A 158 8.10 -17.74 -16.99
N ILE A 159 7.24 -16.92 -17.62
CA ILE A 159 6.01 -16.41 -17.00
C ILE A 159 4.80 -16.91 -17.79
N THR A 160 3.90 -17.60 -17.09
CA THR A 160 2.60 -17.98 -17.65
C THR A 160 1.61 -16.84 -17.49
N CYS A 161 1.04 -16.37 -18.60
CA CYS A 161 0.02 -15.32 -18.60
C CYS A 161 -1.37 -15.92 -18.74
N ILE A 162 -2.25 -15.59 -17.80
CA ILE A 162 -3.67 -15.93 -17.84
C ILE A 162 -4.47 -14.64 -18.07
N LYS A 163 -5.31 -14.63 -19.11
CA LYS A 163 -6.18 -13.48 -19.37
C LYS A 163 -7.35 -13.49 -18.40
N LEU A 164 -7.43 -12.48 -17.53
CA LEU A 164 -8.53 -12.33 -16.58
C LEU A 164 -9.71 -11.60 -17.22
N HIS A 165 -9.46 -10.47 -17.88
CA HIS A 165 -10.50 -9.61 -18.44
C HIS A 165 -9.99 -8.80 -19.63
N SER A 166 -10.91 -8.27 -20.46
CA SER A 166 -10.59 -7.31 -21.52
C SER A 166 -11.09 -5.93 -21.11
N VAL A 167 -10.18 -4.95 -21.06
CA VAL A 167 -10.51 -3.55 -20.80
C VAL A 167 -10.41 -2.79 -22.11
N GLN A 168 -11.47 -2.05 -22.48
CA GLN A 168 -11.40 -1.10 -23.57
C GLN A 168 -10.86 0.22 -23.05
N PRO A 169 -9.79 0.78 -23.63
CA PRO A 169 -9.34 2.11 -23.27
C PRO A 169 -10.40 3.12 -23.72
N PHE A 170 -10.81 3.98 -22.80
CA PHE A 170 -11.56 5.19 -23.16
C PHE A 170 -10.56 6.21 -23.68
N LEU A 171 -10.77 6.66 -24.91
CA LEU A 171 -10.12 7.83 -25.51
C LEU A 171 -10.81 9.12 -25.05
#